data_2af6794cbc3a6936c032fa52f3579bbb
#
_entry.id   2af6794cbc3a6936c032fa52f3579bbb
#
_cell.length_a   1.000
_cell.length_b   1.000
_cell.length_c   1.000
_cell.angle_alpha   90.00
_cell.angle_beta   90.00
_cell.angle_gamma   90.00
#
_symmetry.space_group_name_H-M   'P 1'
#
loop_
_entity.id
_entity.type
_entity.pdbx_description
1 polymer ?
#
loop_
_entity_poly.entity_id
_entity_poly.type
_entity_poly.pdbx_seq_one_letter_code
_entity_poly.pdbx_strand_id
1 'polypeptide(L)'
;MIARLLIIMGLTLGLTFSVLPFFWMLITSFKSGSGSMFISLDSLLDNLSLKNYISVFEKIPLLLFTKNSIFISFSTIIGTVLSSSAVAYAFSVLKWQYRDKLFLFIIFTMMIPLQVTMIPVFVIYKQLGWLNSFKPLIVPALLGG
;
A
#
# COMPACT_ATOMS: atom_id res chain seq x y z
N MET A 1 -22.17 25.21 -21.06
CA MET A 1 -21.70 26.01 -19.91
C MET A 1 -22.16 25.40 -18.58
N ILE A 2 -23.45 25.18 -18.37
CA ILE A 2 -24.04 24.60 -17.14
C ILE A 2 -23.45 23.20 -16.79
N ALA A 3 -23.37 22.26 -17.76
CA ALA A 3 -22.81 20.93 -17.54
C ALA A 3 -21.34 20.97 -17.03
N ARG A 4 -20.55 21.91 -17.56
CA ARG A 4 -19.14 22.09 -17.16
C ARG A 4 -19.04 22.62 -15.71
N LEU A 5 -19.93 23.53 -15.34
CA LEU A 5 -20.03 24.03 -13.96
C LEU A 5 -20.44 22.93 -12.98
N LEU A 6 -21.42 22.11 -13.34
CA LEU A 6 -21.85 20.97 -12.51
C LEU A 6 -20.74 19.92 -12.32
N ILE A 7 -19.97 19.64 -13.38
CA ILE A 7 -18.82 18.72 -13.29
C ILE A 7 -17.75 19.30 -12.36
N ILE A 8 -17.39 20.57 -12.54
CA ILE A 8 -16.37 21.22 -11.69
C ILE A 8 -16.85 21.24 -10.23
N MET A 9 -18.10 21.58 -9.98
CA MET A 9 -18.68 21.59 -8.64
C MET A 9 -18.67 20.20 -8.01
N GLY A 10 -19.03 19.15 -8.75
CA GLY A 10 -18.94 17.77 -8.29
C GLY A 10 -17.51 17.33 -7.98
N LEU A 11 -16.55 17.68 -8.84
CA LEU A 11 -15.13 17.37 -8.62
C LEU A 11 -14.55 18.11 -7.41
N THR A 12 -14.89 19.40 -7.24
CA THR A 12 -14.40 20.17 -6.08
C THR A 12 -14.99 19.67 -4.77
N LEU A 13 -16.28 19.30 -4.73
CA LEU A 13 -16.90 18.69 -3.57
C LEU A 13 -16.25 17.33 -3.23
N GLY A 14 -16.05 16.48 -4.22
CA GLY A 14 -15.37 15.19 -4.04
C GLY A 14 -13.94 15.35 -3.53
N LEU A 15 -13.18 16.29 -4.10
CA LEU A 15 -11.83 16.61 -3.65
C LEU A 15 -11.81 17.12 -2.20
N THR A 16 -12.69 18.07 -1.86
CA THR A 16 -12.77 18.61 -0.50
C THR A 16 -13.08 17.51 0.51
N PHE A 17 -14.07 16.66 0.20
CA PHE A 17 -14.43 15.54 1.08
C PHE A 17 -13.29 14.53 1.24
N SER A 18 -12.53 14.27 0.18
CA SER A 18 -11.39 13.35 0.22
C SER A 18 -10.18 13.91 0.99
N VAL A 19 -9.95 15.22 0.93
CA VAL A 19 -8.80 15.87 1.58
C VAL A 19 -9.07 16.18 3.06
N LEU A 20 -10.33 16.38 3.44
CA LEU A 20 -10.73 16.80 4.79
C LEU A 20 -10.18 15.88 5.90
N PRO A 21 -10.25 14.52 5.83
CA PRO A 21 -9.71 13.65 6.86
C PRO A 21 -8.19 13.78 7.00
N PHE A 22 -7.45 13.98 5.90
CA PHE A 22 -6.00 14.17 5.95
C PHE A 22 -5.63 15.50 6.62
N PHE A 23 -6.37 16.57 6.30
CA PHE A 23 -6.20 17.87 6.94
C PHE A 23 -6.48 17.80 8.45
N TRP A 24 -7.55 17.07 8.82
CA TRP A 24 -7.86 16.81 10.21
C TRP A 24 -6.76 16.03 10.93
N MET A 25 -6.24 14.97 10.33
CA MET A 25 -5.11 14.21 10.88
C MET A 25 -3.87 15.10 11.08
N LEU A 26 -3.57 15.96 10.10
CA LEU A 26 -2.44 16.87 10.18
C LEU A 26 -2.56 17.82 11.38
N ILE A 27 -3.70 18.47 11.54
CA ILE A 27 -3.93 19.40 12.66
C ILE A 27 -3.88 18.65 13.99
N THR A 28 -4.52 17.50 14.10
CA THR A 28 -4.55 16.72 15.34
C THR A 28 -3.19 16.17 15.72
N SER A 29 -2.30 15.90 14.76
CA SER A 29 -0.94 15.42 15.04
C SER A 29 -0.10 16.41 15.83
N PHE A 30 -0.38 17.71 15.68
CA PHE A 30 0.31 18.79 16.43
C PHE A 30 -0.31 19.11 17.79
N LYS A 31 -1.46 18.52 18.13
CA LYS A 31 -2.12 18.81 19.42
C LYS A 31 -1.49 18.07 20.57
N SER A 32 -1.10 18.80 21.61
CA SER A 32 -0.64 18.23 22.87
C SER A 32 -1.81 18.00 23.82
N GLY A 33 -2.03 16.75 24.24
CA GLY A 33 -2.98 16.41 25.30
C GLY A 33 -3.77 15.15 25.02
N SER A 34 -4.04 14.37 26.08
CA SER A 34 -4.82 13.13 26.07
C SER A 34 -6.32 13.37 26.04
N GLY A 35 -6.76 14.53 25.60
CA GLY A 35 -8.13 14.93 25.72
C GLY A 35 -8.87 14.99 24.39
N SER A 36 -9.99 14.28 24.35
CA SER A 36 -11.13 14.52 23.48
C SER A 36 -10.88 14.37 21.97
N MET A 37 -11.44 13.30 21.48
CA MET A 37 -11.64 13.04 20.04
C MET A 37 -12.54 14.15 19.41
N PHE A 38 -13.18 14.97 20.23
CA PHE A 38 -14.00 16.11 19.86
C PHE A 38 -13.19 17.41 20.00
N ILE A 39 -12.68 17.88 18.89
CA ILE A 39 -11.99 19.15 18.80
C ILE A 39 -13.04 20.21 18.50
N SER A 40 -13.24 21.15 19.42
CA SER A 40 -14.02 22.35 19.09
C SER A 40 -13.25 23.20 18.09
N LEU A 41 -13.97 23.86 17.18
CA LEU A 41 -13.35 24.75 16.19
C LEU A 41 -12.48 25.83 16.83
N ASP A 42 -12.89 26.32 18.01
CA ASP A 42 -12.20 27.36 18.79
C ASP A 42 -10.84 26.88 19.31
N SER A 43 -10.67 25.56 19.50
CA SER A 43 -9.43 24.98 20.00
C SER A 43 -8.51 24.39 18.91
N LEU A 44 -8.82 24.60 17.64
CA LEU A 44 -8.06 24.00 16.54
C LEU A 44 -6.59 24.44 16.53
N LEU A 45 -6.32 25.68 16.86
CA LEU A 45 -4.97 26.27 16.82
C LEU A 45 -4.33 26.41 18.21
N ASP A 46 -5.05 26.04 19.28
CA ASP A 46 -4.52 26.11 20.63
C ASP A 46 -3.61 24.92 20.95
N ASN A 47 -2.54 25.19 21.68
CA ASN A 47 -1.59 24.18 22.18
C ASN A 47 -0.91 23.32 21.10
N LEU A 48 -0.56 23.91 19.97
CA LEU A 48 0.23 23.24 18.95
C LEU A 48 1.63 22.90 19.49
N SER A 49 2.07 21.67 19.36
CA SER A 49 3.33 21.17 19.88
C SER A 49 3.87 20.01 19.04
N LEU A 50 5.18 19.92 18.94
CA LEU A 50 5.88 18.77 18.35
C LEU A 50 6.04 17.58 19.30
N LYS A 51 5.51 17.68 20.53
CA LYS A 51 5.68 16.67 21.57
C LYS A 51 5.23 15.27 21.14
N ASN A 52 4.14 15.17 20.37
CA ASN A 52 3.66 13.88 19.84
C ASN A 52 4.69 13.24 18.91
N TYR A 53 5.31 14.02 18.05
CA TYR A 53 6.36 13.53 17.14
C TYR A 53 7.58 13.03 17.92
N ILE A 54 8.05 13.79 18.89
CA ILE A 54 9.17 13.38 19.76
C ILE A 54 8.83 12.09 20.49
N SER A 55 7.63 12.02 21.11
CA SER A 55 7.22 10.86 21.89
C SER A 55 7.07 9.57 21.06
N VAL A 56 6.78 9.69 19.77
CA VAL A 56 6.72 8.53 18.86
C VAL A 56 8.12 7.92 18.68
N PHE A 57 9.15 8.75 18.48
CA PHE A 57 10.53 8.27 18.38
C PHE A 57 11.06 7.65 19.67
N GLU A 58 10.57 8.12 20.83
CA GLU A 58 10.96 7.58 22.13
C GLU A 58 10.26 6.26 22.46
N LYS A 59 8.98 6.12 22.08
CA LYS A 59 8.13 4.98 22.47
C LYS A 59 8.21 3.79 21.52
N ILE A 60 8.50 4.02 20.26
CA ILE A 60 8.54 2.96 19.24
C ILE A 60 9.81 3.08 18.37
N PRO A 61 10.39 1.96 17.93
CA PRO A 61 11.55 1.97 17.05
C PRO A 61 11.17 2.36 15.61
N LEU A 62 10.64 3.58 15.43
CA LEU A 62 10.09 4.08 14.17
C LEU A 62 11.10 4.01 13.03
N LEU A 63 12.37 4.35 13.29
CA LEU A 63 13.42 4.29 12.27
C LEU A 63 13.66 2.86 11.76
N LEU A 64 13.60 1.86 12.66
CA LEU A 64 13.71 0.46 12.28
C LEU A 64 12.52 0.04 11.38
N PHE A 65 11.31 0.41 11.76
CA PHE A 65 10.11 0.09 10.96
C PHE A 65 10.17 0.77 9.60
N THR A 66 10.57 2.04 9.55
CA THR A 66 10.74 2.79 8.30
C THR A 66 11.79 2.14 7.41
N LYS A 67 12.96 1.77 7.96
CA LYS A 67 14.02 1.07 7.22
C LYS A 67 13.51 -0.26 6.65
N ASN A 68 12.81 -1.06 7.45
CA ASN A 68 12.25 -2.34 7.01
C ASN A 68 11.22 -2.14 5.90
N SER A 69 10.32 -1.17 6.04
CA SER A 69 9.31 -0.84 5.03
C SER A 69 9.95 -0.38 3.72
N ILE A 70 10.95 0.50 3.77
CA ILE A 70 11.69 0.94 2.59
C ILE A 70 12.38 -0.24 1.91
N PHE A 71 13.07 -1.10 2.69
CA PHE A 71 13.77 -2.27 2.15
C PHE A 71 12.83 -3.23 1.46
N ILE A 72 11.71 -3.58 2.10
CA ILE A 72 10.70 -4.49 1.54
C ILE A 72 10.09 -3.87 0.28
N SER A 73 9.62 -2.61 0.36
CA SER A 73 8.98 -1.93 -0.76
C SER A 73 9.91 -1.80 -1.97
N PHE A 74 11.15 -1.39 -1.75
CA PHE A 74 12.13 -1.25 -2.83
C PHE A 74 12.43 -2.60 -3.49
N SER A 75 12.65 -3.64 -2.69
CA SER A 75 12.92 -5.00 -3.18
C SER A 75 11.72 -5.57 -3.97
N THR A 76 10.51 -5.39 -3.47
CA THR A 76 9.29 -5.86 -4.15
C THR A 76 9.01 -5.09 -5.43
N ILE A 77 9.19 -3.77 -5.44
CA ILE A 77 9.02 -2.94 -6.65
C ILE A 77 9.97 -3.40 -7.75
N ILE A 78 11.27 -3.52 -7.44
CA ILE A 78 12.26 -3.98 -8.43
C ILE A 78 11.88 -5.37 -8.94
N GLY A 79 11.58 -6.30 -8.03
CA GLY A 79 11.20 -7.66 -8.38
C GLY A 79 9.98 -7.71 -9.30
N THR A 80 8.91 -7.04 -8.90
CA THR A 80 7.67 -6.99 -9.68
C THR A 80 7.87 -6.33 -11.03
N VAL A 81 8.58 -5.20 -11.11
CA VAL A 81 8.81 -4.50 -12.38
C VAL A 81 9.63 -5.36 -13.34
N LEU A 82 10.69 -6.00 -12.87
CA LEU A 82 11.53 -6.84 -13.72
C LEU A 82 10.79 -8.09 -14.22
N SER A 83 10.13 -8.81 -13.30
CA SER A 83 9.38 -10.03 -13.65
C SER A 83 8.20 -9.73 -14.56
N SER A 84 7.40 -8.71 -14.24
CA SER A 84 6.25 -8.32 -15.07
C SER A 84 6.67 -7.81 -16.44
N SER A 85 7.77 -7.05 -16.53
CA SER A 85 8.30 -6.59 -17.82
C SER A 85 8.77 -7.75 -18.68
N ALA A 86 9.47 -8.73 -18.09
CA ALA A 86 9.92 -9.92 -18.81
C ALA A 86 8.75 -10.76 -19.31
N VAL A 87 7.74 -10.98 -18.47
CA VAL A 87 6.53 -11.71 -18.84
C VAL A 87 5.74 -10.95 -19.91
N ALA A 88 5.54 -9.65 -19.74
CA ALA A 88 4.87 -8.81 -20.74
C ALA A 88 5.58 -8.85 -22.10
N TYR A 89 6.90 -8.76 -22.10
CA TYR A 89 7.70 -8.88 -23.33
C TYR A 89 7.50 -10.24 -23.99
N ALA A 90 7.57 -11.32 -23.20
CA ALA A 90 7.40 -12.67 -23.74
C ALA A 90 6.04 -12.87 -24.40
N PHE A 91 4.96 -12.35 -23.79
CA PHE A 91 3.61 -12.51 -24.33
C PHE A 91 3.23 -11.49 -25.41
N SER A 92 3.85 -10.31 -25.45
CA SER A 92 3.52 -9.28 -26.44
C SER A 92 4.38 -9.34 -27.70
N VAL A 93 5.67 -9.61 -27.56
CA VAL A 93 6.65 -9.51 -28.65
C VAL A 93 7.02 -10.88 -29.23
N LEU A 94 7.24 -11.87 -28.38
CA LEU A 94 7.71 -13.18 -28.84
C LEU A 94 6.55 -14.00 -29.43
N LYS A 95 6.81 -14.66 -30.57
CA LYS A 95 5.87 -15.57 -31.23
C LYS A 95 6.29 -17.01 -30.93
N TRP A 96 5.46 -17.77 -30.21
CA TRP A 96 5.69 -19.18 -29.90
C TRP A 96 4.37 -19.96 -29.84
N GLN A 97 4.46 -21.27 -30.04
CA GLN A 97 3.32 -22.12 -30.38
C GLN A 97 2.21 -22.16 -29.33
N TYR A 98 2.53 -22.05 -28.04
CA TYR A 98 1.54 -22.20 -26.93
C TYR A 98 1.24 -20.88 -26.21
N ARG A 99 1.68 -19.74 -26.75
CA ARG A 99 1.55 -18.40 -26.14
C ARG A 99 0.13 -18.11 -25.63
N ASP A 100 -0.85 -18.22 -26.51
CA ASP A 100 -2.22 -17.83 -26.21
C ASP A 100 -2.89 -18.81 -25.22
N LYS A 101 -2.54 -20.09 -25.30
CA LYS A 101 -3.03 -21.09 -24.33
C LYS A 101 -2.46 -20.85 -22.93
N LEU A 102 -1.16 -20.55 -22.84
CA LEU A 102 -0.51 -20.26 -21.56
C LEU A 102 -1.00 -18.95 -20.99
N PHE A 103 -1.22 -17.94 -21.83
CA PHE A 103 -1.80 -16.68 -21.41
C PHE A 103 -3.20 -16.88 -20.79
N LEU A 104 -4.05 -17.66 -21.46
CA LEU A 104 -5.37 -17.98 -20.96
C LEU A 104 -5.29 -18.76 -19.63
N PHE A 105 -4.36 -19.70 -19.51
CA PHE A 105 -4.12 -20.43 -18.25
C PHE A 105 -3.73 -19.50 -17.11
N ILE A 106 -2.85 -18.51 -17.35
CA ILE A 106 -2.50 -17.51 -16.36
C ILE A 106 -3.73 -16.69 -15.93
N ILE A 107 -4.56 -16.25 -16.88
CA ILE A 107 -5.80 -15.55 -16.54
C ILE A 107 -6.71 -16.40 -15.65
N PHE A 108 -6.84 -17.70 -15.91
CA PHE A 108 -7.61 -18.60 -15.04
C PHE A 108 -7.03 -18.71 -13.62
N THR A 109 -5.71 -18.71 -13.47
CA THR A 109 -5.11 -18.74 -12.13
C THR A 109 -5.42 -17.47 -11.32
N MET A 110 -5.56 -16.32 -11.98
CA MET A 110 -5.93 -15.06 -11.33
C MET A 110 -7.39 -15.03 -10.80
N MET A 111 -8.24 -15.96 -11.28
CA MET A 111 -9.61 -16.10 -10.77
C MET A 111 -9.66 -16.80 -9.41
N ILE A 112 -8.57 -17.41 -8.95
CA ILE A 112 -8.50 -18.06 -7.65
C ILE A 112 -8.41 -16.96 -6.58
N PRO A 113 -9.40 -16.87 -5.65
CA PRO A 113 -9.36 -15.86 -4.58
C PRO A 113 -8.15 -16.06 -3.67
N LEU A 114 -7.47 -14.97 -3.32
CA LEU A 114 -6.32 -15.00 -2.41
C LEU A 114 -6.66 -15.68 -1.07
N GLN A 115 -7.89 -15.55 -0.61
CA GLN A 115 -8.37 -16.15 0.63
C GLN A 115 -8.26 -17.68 0.63
N VAL A 116 -8.45 -18.32 -0.54
CA VAL A 116 -8.34 -19.79 -0.68
C VAL A 116 -6.88 -20.24 -0.62
N THR A 117 -5.97 -19.45 -1.16
CA THR A 117 -4.53 -19.78 -1.23
C THR A 117 -3.77 -19.39 0.02
N MET A 118 -4.32 -18.54 0.88
CA MET A 118 -3.63 -18.02 2.07
C MET A 118 -3.12 -19.10 3.03
N ILE A 119 -3.96 -20.08 3.36
CA ILE A 119 -3.58 -21.18 4.27
C ILE A 119 -2.51 -22.11 3.65
N PRO A 120 -2.70 -22.64 2.42
CA PRO A 120 -1.67 -23.42 1.75
C PRO A 120 -0.32 -22.69 1.64
N VAL A 121 -0.34 -21.43 1.25
CA VAL A 121 0.87 -20.60 1.11
C VAL A 121 1.57 -20.42 2.46
N PHE A 122 0.83 -20.19 3.55
CA PHE A 122 1.41 -20.14 4.89
C PHE A 122 2.10 -21.46 5.28
N VAL A 123 1.48 -22.60 4.98
CA VAL A 123 2.08 -23.92 5.26
C VAL A 123 3.38 -24.11 4.49
N ILE A 124 3.41 -23.72 3.20
CA ILE A 124 4.62 -23.76 2.38
C ILE A 124 5.73 -22.89 3.00
N TYR A 125 5.42 -21.64 3.37
CA TYR A 125 6.41 -20.75 3.99
C TYR A 125 6.93 -21.28 5.33
N LYS A 126 6.06 -21.94 6.11
CA LYS A 126 6.46 -22.62 7.34
C LYS A 126 7.45 -23.74 7.05
N GLN A 127 7.15 -24.61 6.08
CA GLN A 127 8.02 -25.75 5.71
C GLN A 127 9.37 -25.26 5.14
N LEU A 128 9.38 -24.15 4.40
CA LEU A 128 10.60 -23.53 3.88
C LEU A 128 11.42 -22.79 4.96
N GLY A 129 10.91 -22.67 6.20
CA GLY A 129 11.57 -21.93 7.26
C GLY A 129 11.61 -20.41 7.00
N TRP A 130 10.64 -19.89 6.25
CA TRP A 130 10.59 -18.47 5.88
C TRP A 130 9.84 -17.60 6.89
N LEU A 131 9.18 -18.19 7.88
CA LEU A 131 8.49 -17.44 8.93
C LEU A 131 9.49 -16.55 9.70
N ASN A 132 9.01 -15.40 10.17
CA ASN A 132 9.81 -14.37 10.85
C ASN A 132 10.97 -13.80 10.01
N SER A 133 10.80 -13.78 8.68
CA SER A 133 11.76 -13.18 7.76
C SER A 133 11.05 -12.35 6.69
N PHE A 134 11.79 -11.57 5.90
CA PHE A 134 11.22 -10.81 4.77
C PHE A 134 11.02 -11.66 3.51
N LYS A 135 11.47 -12.92 3.49
CA LYS A 135 11.37 -13.80 2.32
C LYS A 135 9.94 -13.96 1.79
N PRO A 136 8.91 -14.21 2.62
CA PRO A 136 7.53 -14.32 2.16
C PRO A 136 7.00 -13.06 1.47
N LEU A 137 7.54 -11.90 1.80
CA LEU A 137 7.10 -10.62 1.25
C LEU A 137 7.86 -10.27 -0.05
N ILE A 138 9.12 -10.67 -0.17
CA ILE A 138 9.99 -10.27 -1.28
C ILE A 138 10.03 -11.33 -2.38
N VAL A 139 10.20 -12.62 -2.02
CA VAL A 139 10.45 -13.67 -3.03
C VAL A 139 9.29 -13.85 -4.01
N PRO A 140 8.00 -13.84 -3.61
CA PRO A 140 6.90 -13.95 -4.56
C PRO A 140 6.89 -12.80 -5.58
N ALA A 141 7.23 -11.59 -5.14
CA ALA A 141 7.31 -10.42 -6.04
C ALA A 141 8.41 -10.56 -7.11
N LEU A 142 9.50 -11.27 -6.82
CA LEU A 142 10.55 -11.60 -7.80
C LEU A 142 10.08 -12.63 -8.82
N LEU A 143 9.05 -13.40 -8.51
CA LEU A 143 8.49 -14.45 -9.37
C LEU A 143 7.23 -13.99 -10.12
N GLY A 144 6.86 -12.73 -10.02
CA GLY A 144 5.69 -12.17 -10.70
C GLY A 144 4.39 -12.27 -9.89
N GLY A 145 4.48 -12.46 -8.57
CA GLY A 145 3.32 -12.52 -7.66
C GLY A 145 2.71 -11.16 -7.37
#